data_15eef50c16f6498d9927e587d5b88cfa
#
_entry.id   15eef50c16f6498d9927e587d5b88cfa
#
_cell.length_a   1.000
_cell.length_b   1.000
_cell.length_c   1.000
_cell.angle_alpha   90.00
_cell.angle_beta   90.00
_cell.angle_gamma   90.00
#
_symmetry.space_group_name_H-M   'P 1'
#
loop_
_entity.id
_entity.type
_entity.pdbx_description
1 polymer ?
#
loop_
_entity_poly.entity_id
_entity_poly.type
_entity_poly.pdbx_seq_one_letter_code
_entity_poly.pdbx_strand_id
1 'polypeptide(L)'
;PLYSSAASDVYKRQVCNLASQSLKVVLSGEGADEIFGGYNVYSEPGGSAYDKLPRGLRRGIGHIAEKMPAHRGRNFFVRKGKDLEERFIGNAYMFTPAERKALLKIRTNAPDPMAVTKPFYDKVQDQDDVTKMQYLDLHLWMAGDILLKADKMSMANSLEVRVPFLDREVMALAEQIPTRFRVTRKEVTDSHTPYITKYAMRLAAKKDTPPQTAKTAAKKKLGFPVPIRVWLKEETYYQIVRKTFESDVAGRFFHTEKLVQLLDDHRAGKADNSRKIWTLYVFLVWYHVYFPECCEPGAQQ
;
A
#
# COMPACT_ATOMS: atom_id res chain seq x y z
N PRO A 1 1.23 -10.11 6.50
CA PRO A 1 1.90 -10.18 5.20
C PRO A 1 1.86 -8.81 4.55
N LEU A 2 3.03 -8.20 4.48
CA LEU A 2 3.18 -6.89 3.83
C LEU A 2 3.46 -7.15 2.35
N TYR A 3 2.42 -7.08 1.55
CA TYR A 3 2.56 -7.18 0.10
C TYR A 3 3.06 -5.84 -0.43
N SER A 4 4.16 -5.88 -1.16
CA SER A 4 4.61 -4.71 -1.90
C SER A 4 3.75 -4.56 -3.14
N SER A 5 2.93 -3.53 -3.19
CA SER A 5 2.14 -3.22 -4.38
C SER A 5 3.02 -2.98 -5.61
N ALA A 6 4.20 -2.37 -5.41
CA ALA A 6 5.15 -2.11 -6.49
C ALA A 6 5.69 -3.37 -7.16
N ALA A 7 5.83 -4.49 -6.43
CA ALA A 7 6.29 -5.73 -7.02
C ALA A 7 5.15 -6.58 -7.64
N SER A 8 3.87 -6.19 -7.44
CA SER A 8 2.73 -6.91 -8.03
C SER A 8 2.62 -6.73 -9.54
N ASP A 9 3.23 -5.71 -10.11
CA ASP A 9 3.31 -5.46 -11.55
C ASP A 9 4.06 -6.58 -12.30
N VAL A 10 5.07 -7.18 -11.70
CA VAL A 10 5.77 -8.34 -12.29
C VAL A 10 4.78 -9.48 -12.55
N TYR A 11 4.00 -9.86 -11.57
CA TYR A 11 2.99 -10.91 -11.74
C TYR A 11 1.82 -10.49 -12.61
N LYS A 12 1.36 -9.25 -12.54
CA LYS A 12 0.34 -8.74 -13.45
C LYS A 12 0.79 -8.86 -14.89
N ARG A 13 2.02 -8.46 -15.21
CA ARG A 13 2.57 -8.62 -16.55
C ARG A 13 2.60 -10.07 -17.00
N GLN A 14 3.03 -10.99 -16.13
CA GLN A 14 3.08 -12.43 -16.45
C GLN A 14 1.67 -12.99 -16.69
N VAL A 15 0.69 -12.66 -15.84
CA VAL A 15 -0.70 -13.08 -16.02
C VAL A 15 -1.30 -12.51 -17.31
N CYS A 16 -1.05 -11.22 -17.59
CA CYS A 16 -1.51 -10.59 -18.83
C CYS A 16 -0.88 -11.23 -20.07
N ASN A 17 0.41 -11.55 -20.01
CA ASN A 17 1.11 -12.24 -21.09
C ASN A 17 0.51 -13.63 -21.36
N LEU A 18 0.26 -14.41 -20.31
CA LEU A 18 -0.38 -15.71 -20.44
C LEU A 18 -1.80 -15.60 -21.00
N ALA A 19 -2.61 -14.68 -20.48
CA ALA A 19 -4.00 -14.51 -20.92
C ALA A 19 -4.09 -14.04 -22.37
N SER A 20 -3.18 -13.15 -22.81
CA SER A 20 -3.18 -12.58 -24.17
C SER A 20 -2.91 -13.60 -25.27
N GLN A 21 -2.34 -14.77 -24.93
CA GLN A 21 -2.13 -15.88 -25.88
C GLN A 21 -3.46 -16.46 -26.40
N SER A 22 -4.54 -16.34 -25.63
CA SER A 22 -5.83 -16.93 -25.96
C SER A 22 -7.00 -15.96 -25.89
N LEU A 23 -6.84 -14.82 -25.23
CA LEU A 23 -7.90 -13.85 -24.97
C LEU A 23 -7.51 -12.45 -25.43
N LYS A 24 -8.52 -11.66 -25.83
CA LYS A 24 -8.34 -10.24 -26.15
C LYS A 24 -8.87 -9.32 -25.05
N VAL A 25 -9.84 -9.79 -24.29
CA VAL A 25 -10.51 -9.04 -23.21
C VAL A 25 -10.62 -9.93 -21.98
N VAL A 26 -10.37 -9.38 -20.81
CA VAL A 26 -10.53 -10.05 -19.51
C VAL A 26 -11.19 -9.12 -18.50
N LEU A 27 -11.83 -9.70 -17.48
CA LEU A 27 -12.36 -8.97 -16.33
C LEU A 27 -11.38 -9.06 -15.17
N SER A 28 -11.22 -7.92 -14.46
CA SER A 28 -10.38 -7.83 -13.27
C SER A 28 -11.19 -7.45 -12.03
N GLY A 29 -10.71 -7.86 -10.88
CA GLY A 29 -11.29 -7.53 -9.57
C GLY A 29 -10.84 -6.19 -8.98
N GLU A 30 -10.20 -5.32 -9.75
CA GLU A 30 -9.74 -4.01 -9.27
C GLU A 30 -10.91 -3.14 -8.79
N GLY A 31 -10.68 -2.35 -7.78
CA GLY A 31 -11.69 -1.49 -7.15
C GLY A 31 -12.47 -2.15 -6.02
N ALA A 32 -12.57 -3.47 -6.00
CA ALA A 32 -13.35 -4.17 -4.98
C ALA A 32 -12.83 -3.96 -3.55
N ASP A 33 -11.54 -3.78 -3.35
CA ASP A 33 -10.95 -3.52 -2.04
C ASP A 33 -11.25 -2.11 -1.56
N GLU A 34 -11.17 -1.14 -2.42
CA GLU A 34 -11.36 0.28 -2.15
C GLU A 34 -12.83 0.59 -1.90
N ILE A 35 -13.72 0.03 -2.71
CA ILE A 35 -15.17 0.33 -2.67
C ILE A 35 -15.86 -0.42 -1.52
N PHE A 36 -15.54 -1.70 -1.35
CA PHE A 36 -16.21 -2.57 -0.36
C PHE A 36 -15.41 -2.80 0.93
N GLY A 37 -14.34 -2.03 1.16
CA GLY A 37 -13.58 -2.09 2.40
C GLY A 37 -12.75 -3.35 2.56
N GLY A 38 -11.90 -3.68 1.56
CA GLY A 38 -11.13 -4.92 1.53
C GLY A 38 -9.76 -4.86 2.22
N TYR A 39 -9.22 -3.68 2.47
CA TYR A 39 -7.90 -3.55 3.12
C TYR A 39 -8.00 -3.67 4.63
N ASN A 40 -7.03 -4.39 5.24
CA ASN A 40 -6.98 -4.55 6.68
C ASN A 40 -6.83 -3.22 7.44
N VAL A 41 -6.23 -2.20 6.80
CA VAL A 41 -6.10 -0.88 7.39
C VAL A 41 -7.45 -0.21 7.68
N TYR A 42 -8.49 -0.54 6.92
CA TYR A 42 -9.84 -0.05 7.16
C TYR A 42 -10.50 -0.66 8.41
N SER A 43 -9.95 -1.74 8.95
CA SER A 43 -10.47 -2.39 10.15
C SER A 43 -9.99 -1.75 11.47
N GLU A 44 -9.14 -0.74 11.41
CA GLU A 44 -8.62 -0.06 12.61
C GLU A 44 -9.53 1.04 13.20
N PRO A 45 -10.56 1.51 12.51
CA PRO A 45 -11.39 2.57 13.06
C PRO A 45 -12.18 2.10 14.26
N GLY A 46 -12.04 2.83 15.36
CA GLY A 46 -12.95 2.86 16.47
C GLY A 46 -13.20 1.58 17.27
N GLY A 47 -13.74 1.76 18.46
CA GLY A 47 -14.29 0.65 19.27
C GLY A 47 -13.37 0.05 20.31
N SER A 48 -12.14 0.56 20.49
CA SER A 48 -11.35 0.25 21.69
C SER A 48 -11.70 1.20 22.84
N ALA A 49 -11.57 0.73 24.09
CA ALA A 49 -11.73 1.60 25.25
C ALA A 49 -10.76 2.80 25.21
N TYR A 50 -9.62 2.65 24.55
CA TYR A 50 -8.64 3.69 24.35
C TYR A 50 -9.18 4.87 23.51
N ASP A 51 -10.07 4.62 22.56
CA ASP A 51 -10.66 5.67 21.71
C ASP A 51 -11.59 6.60 22.50
N LYS A 52 -12.04 6.17 23.68
CA LYS A 52 -12.85 6.99 24.60
C LYS A 52 -12.03 7.98 25.41
N LEU A 53 -10.71 7.86 25.44
CA LEU A 53 -9.84 8.80 26.14
C LEU A 53 -9.81 10.16 25.44
N PRO A 54 -9.68 11.27 26.18
CA PRO A 54 -9.52 12.60 25.61
C PRO A 54 -8.34 12.65 24.61
N ARG A 55 -8.52 13.40 23.52
CA ARG A 55 -7.53 13.53 22.44
C ARG A 55 -6.13 13.90 22.95
N GLY A 56 -6.04 14.87 23.89
CA GLY A 56 -4.78 15.29 24.47
C GLY A 56 -4.04 14.17 25.19
N LEU A 57 -4.76 13.33 25.95
CA LEU A 57 -4.18 12.20 26.66
C LEU A 57 -3.69 11.12 25.68
N ARG A 58 -4.48 10.81 24.65
CA ARG A 58 -4.06 9.87 23.58
C ARG A 58 -2.81 10.34 22.85
N ARG A 59 -2.73 11.65 22.53
CA ARG A 59 -1.55 12.25 21.90
C ARG A 59 -0.31 12.17 22.80
N GLY A 60 -0.46 12.46 24.09
CA GLY A 60 0.62 12.34 25.07
C GLY A 60 1.18 10.91 25.15
N ILE A 61 0.28 9.92 25.29
CA ILE A 61 0.66 8.50 25.34
C ILE A 61 1.32 8.08 24.01
N GLY A 62 0.78 8.50 22.87
CA GLY A 62 1.34 8.22 21.55
C GLY A 62 2.76 8.77 21.38
N HIS A 63 2.99 9.99 21.83
CA HIS A 63 4.32 10.63 21.79
C HIS A 63 5.35 9.94 22.69
N ILE A 64 4.94 9.50 23.88
CA ILE A 64 5.80 8.68 24.77
C ILE A 64 6.13 7.35 24.09
N ALA A 65 5.11 6.67 23.54
CA ALA A 65 5.29 5.40 22.84
C ALA A 65 6.22 5.52 21.64
N GLU A 66 6.20 6.66 20.92
CA GLU A 66 7.06 6.92 19.77
C GLU A 66 8.56 6.95 20.14
N LYS A 67 8.89 7.36 21.37
CA LYS A 67 10.26 7.40 21.90
C LYS A 67 10.74 6.07 22.49
N MET A 68 9.82 5.11 22.74
CA MET A 68 10.18 3.82 23.31
C MET A 68 10.79 2.88 22.27
N PRO A 69 11.66 1.93 22.66
CA PRO A 69 12.11 0.86 21.77
C PRO A 69 10.94 0.07 21.16
N ALA A 70 11.18 -0.56 20.02
CA ALA A 70 10.16 -1.39 19.36
C ALA A 70 9.75 -2.57 20.26
N HIS A 71 8.48 -2.62 20.66
CA HIS A 71 7.87 -3.71 21.42
C HIS A 71 6.44 -3.96 20.99
N ARG A 72 5.89 -5.10 21.38
CA ARG A 72 4.50 -5.47 21.03
C ARG A 72 3.52 -4.45 21.64
N GLY A 73 2.68 -3.86 20.80
CA GLY A 73 1.70 -2.87 21.20
C GLY A 73 2.13 -1.40 21.03
N ARG A 74 3.44 -1.10 20.92
CA ARG A 74 3.93 0.26 20.70
C ARG A 74 3.23 0.95 19.51
N ASN A 75 3.16 0.26 18.40
CA ASN A 75 2.55 0.81 17.19
C ASN A 75 1.06 1.12 17.35
N PHE A 76 0.35 0.39 18.21
CA PHE A 76 -1.05 0.69 18.54
C PHE A 76 -1.16 2.08 19.19
N PHE A 77 -0.36 2.35 20.24
CA PHE A 77 -0.40 3.64 20.93
C PHE A 77 0.07 4.80 20.06
N VAL A 78 1.12 4.60 19.25
CA VAL A 78 1.61 5.59 18.31
C VAL A 78 0.52 5.96 17.28
N ARG A 79 -0.15 4.97 16.72
CA ARG A 79 -1.21 5.19 15.72
C ARG A 79 -2.46 5.81 16.34
N LYS A 80 -2.93 5.27 17.45
CA LYS A 80 -4.13 5.78 18.15
C LYS A 80 -3.93 7.13 18.85
N GLY A 81 -2.67 7.54 19.04
CA GLY A 81 -2.32 8.89 19.49
C GLY A 81 -2.44 9.95 18.40
N LYS A 82 -2.53 9.54 17.13
CA LYS A 82 -2.67 10.43 15.96
C LYS A 82 -4.11 10.47 15.47
N ASP A 83 -4.50 11.61 14.91
CA ASP A 83 -5.78 11.72 14.20
C ASP A 83 -5.73 10.90 12.90
N LEU A 84 -6.88 10.62 12.29
CA LEU A 84 -6.94 9.82 11.07
C LEU A 84 -6.05 10.41 9.97
N GLU A 85 -6.14 11.71 9.74
CA GLU A 85 -5.39 12.40 8.69
C GLU A 85 -3.87 12.35 8.89
N GLU A 86 -3.41 12.25 10.13
CA GLU A 86 -1.98 12.12 10.47
C GLU A 86 -1.48 10.68 10.31
N ARG A 87 -2.34 9.68 10.56
CA ARG A 87 -1.96 8.26 10.58
C ARG A 87 -2.23 7.51 9.28
N PHE A 88 -3.13 8.02 8.45
CA PHE A 88 -3.48 7.44 7.16
C PHE A 88 -3.32 8.47 6.04
N ILE A 89 -2.19 8.41 5.37
CA ILE A 89 -1.82 9.24 4.22
C ILE A 89 -1.94 8.40 2.91
N GLY A 90 -2.78 7.38 2.94
CA GLY A 90 -2.96 6.42 1.84
C GLY A 90 -2.01 5.21 1.91
N ASN A 91 -2.32 4.22 1.11
CA ASN A 91 -1.57 2.95 1.07
C ASN A 91 -0.15 3.10 0.48
N ALA A 92 0.14 4.20 -0.23
CA ALA A 92 1.44 4.50 -0.82
C ALA A 92 2.47 5.05 0.19
N TYR A 93 2.09 5.34 1.43
CA TYR A 93 2.99 5.93 2.41
C TYR A 93 4.07 4.95 2.89
N MET A 94 5.32 5.17 2.47
CA MET A 94 6.45 4.26 2.73
C MET A 94 7.43 4.77 3.77
N PHE A 95 7.69 6.08 3.80
CA PHE A 95 8.75 6.69 4.59
C PHE A 95 8.19 7.77 5.51
N THR A 96 8.53 7.70 6.78
CA THR A 96 8.26 8.79 7.73
C THR A 96 9.07 10.04 7.37
N PRO A 97 8.67 11.24 7.84
CA PRO A 97 9.44 12.45 7.61
C PRO A 97 10.91 12.35 8.09
N ALA A 98 11.14 11.69 9.21
CA ALA A 98 12.48 11.47 9.75
C ALA A 98 13.34 10.57 8.85
N GLU A 99 12.75 9.48 8.33
CA GLU A 99 13.43 8.58 7.40
C GLU A 99 13.75 9.28 6.08
N ARG A 100 12.81 10.07 5.53
CA ARG A 100 13.06 10.86 4.31
C ARG A 100 14.23 11.81 4.51
N LYS A 101 14.23 12.55 5.62
CA LYS A 101 15.32 13.47 5.96
C LYS A 101 16.66 12.74 6.12
N ALA A 102 16.66 11.53 6.66
CA ALA A 102 17.88 10.74 6.84
C ALA A 102 18.41 10.13 5.53
N LEU A 103 17.52 9.83 4.57
CA LEU A 103 17.89 9.20 3.32
C LEU A 103 18.26 10.19 2.22
N LEU A 104 17.52 11.32 2.13
CA LEU A 104 17.72 12.32 1.07
C LEU A 104 18.92 13.19 1.35
N LYS A 105 19.83 13.27 0.39
CA LYS A 105 20.96 14.20 0.35
C LYS A 105 20.55 15.58 -0.17
N ILE A 106 19.59 15.59 -1.07
CA ILE A 106 19.04 16.81 -1.65
C ILE A 106 17.89 17.38 -0.82
N ARG A 107 17.77 18.69 -0.79
CA ARG A 107 16.55 19.35 -0.30
C ARG A 107 15.54 19.43 -1.42
N THR A 108 14.32 18.99 -1.17
CA THR A 108 13.23 19.08 -2.13
C THR A 108 12.19 20.09 -1.64
N ASN A 109 11.58 20.81 -2.57
CA ASN A 109 10.41 21.66 -2.32
C ASN A 109 9.10 20.86 -2.45
N ALA A 110 9.18 19.53 -2.37
CA ALA A 110 8.00 18.68 -2.42
C ALA A 110 7.08 18.99 -1.23
N PRO A 111 5.76 19.12 -1.47
CA PRO A 111 4.81 19.36 -0.40
C PRO A 111 4.83 18.21 0.62
N ASP A 112 4.49 18.53 1.87
CA ASP A 112 4.27 17.49 2.87
C ASP A 112 3.12 16.57 2.38
N PRO A 113 3.25 15.24 2.53
CA PRO A 113 2.17 14.31 2.14
C PRO A 113 0.81 14.64 2.74
N MET A 114 0.76 15.20 3.94
CA MET A 114 -0.51 15.66 4.53
C MET A 114 -1.11 16.84 3.76
N ALA A 115 -0.29 17.72 3.20
CA ALA A 115 -0.78 18.81 2.34
C ALA A 115 -1.40 18.28 1.05
N VAL A 116 -0.89 17.14 0.52
CA VAL A 116 -1.47 16.48 -0.65
C VAL A 116 -2.81 15.81 -0.32
N THR A 117 -2.93 15.21 0.87
CA THR A 117 -4.15 14.47 1.24
C THR A 117 -5.25 15.36 1.80
N LYS A 118 -4.89 16.52 2.39
CA LYS A 118 -5.85 17.43 3.03
C LYS A 118 -7.04 17.82 2.15
N PRO A 119 -6.90 18.24 0.87
CA PRO A 119 -8.04 18.60 0.03
C PRO A 119 -9.08 17.48 -0.16
N PHE A 120 -8.65 16.22 -0.04
CA PHE A 120 -9.54 15.07 -0.10
C PHE A 120 -10.26 14.86 1.23
N TYR A 121 -9.55 14.95 2.35
CA TYR A 121 -10.14 14.86 3.68
C TYR A 121 -11.18 15.98 3.93
N ASP A 122 -10.89 17.21 3.48
CA ASP A 122 -11.79 18.37 3.63
C ASP A 122 -13.16 18.14 2.98
N LYS A 123 -13.23 17.31 1.93
CA LYS A 123 -14.50 16.97 1.25
C LYS A 123 -15.37 15.94 1.98
N VAL A 124 -14.80 15.22 2.90
CA VAL A 124 -15.46 14.08 3.58
C VAL A 124 -15.40 14.19 5.09
N GLN A 125 -15.28 15.39 5.63
CA GLN A 125 -15.10 15.63 7.08
C GLN A 125 -16.20 15.02 7.93
N ASP A 126 -17.44 15.02 7.44
CA ASP A 126 -18.61 14.51 8.15
C ASP A 126 -18.79 12.99 8.05
N GLN A 127 -17.91 12.32 7.28
CA GLN A 127 -17.98 10.88 7.10
C GLN A 127 -17.23 10.11 8.20
N ASP A 128 -17.55 8.82 8.34
CA ASP A 128 -16.81 7.94 9.24
C ASP A 128 -15.39 7.64 8.73
N ASP A 129 -14.52 7.17 9.63
CA ASP A 129 -13.11 6.93 9.35
C ASP A 129 -12.86 5.96 8.18
N VAL A 130 -13.71 4.93 8.01
CA VAL A 130 -13.58 3.97 6.90
C VAL A 130 -13.88 4.66 5.58
N THR A 131 -14.95 5.41 5.52
CA THR A 131 -15.35 6.17 4.33
C THR A 131 -14.28 7.20 3.96
N LYS A 132 -13.71 7.91 4.94
CA LYS A 132 -12.59 8.85 4.72
C LYS A 132 -11.37 8.14 4.09
N MET A 133 -10.98 7.00 4.64
CA MET A 133 -9.85 6.23 4.11
C MET A 133 -10.12 5.70 2.70
N GLN A 134 -11.32 5.17 2.44
CA GLN A 134 -11.71 4.69 1.12
C GLN A 134 -11.75 5.82 0.09
N TYR A 135 -12.29 6.99 0.46
CA TYR A 135 -12.32 8.17 -0.40
C TYR A 135 -10.92 8.60 -0.81
N LEU A 136 -9.98 8.62 0.13
CA LEU A 136 -8.59 8.95 -0.16
C LEU A 136 -7.95 7.94 -1.12
N ASP A 137 -8.14 6.64 -0.85
CA ASP A 137 -7.57 5.58 -1.68
C ASP A 137 -8.17 5.55 -3.09
N LEU A 138 -9.47 5.83 -3.26
CA LEU A 138 -10.11 5.92 -4.57
C LEU A 138 -9.49 7.04 -5.43
N HIS A 139 -9.16 8.18 -4.84
CA HIS A 139 -8.64 9.32 -5.59
C HIS A 139 -7.13 9.28 -5.82
N LEU A 140 -6.36 8.73 -4.91
CA LEU A 140 -4.89 8.73 -4.98
C LEU A 140 -4.33 7.35 -5.34
N TRP A 141 -4.66 6.34 -4.57
CA TRP A 141 -4.12 4.99 -4.71
C TRP A 141 -4.68 4.25 -5.93
N MET A 142 -6.00 4.29 -6.11
CA MET A 142 -6.67 3.65 -7.24
C MET A 142 -6.21 4.26 -8.56
N ALA A 143 -6.33 5.56 -8.71
CA ALA A 143 -5.99 6.24 -9.96
C ALA A 143 -4.48 6.24 -10.22
N GLY A 144 -3.66 6.55 -9.21
CA GLY A 144 -2.21 6.75 -9.36
C GLY A 144 -1.38 5.48 -9.37
N ASP A 145 -1.90 4.36 -8.85
CA ASP A 145 -1.14 3.10 -8.78
C ASP A 145 -1.92 1.92 -9.35
N ILE A 146 -3.10 1.59 -8.83
CA ILE A 146 -3.79 0.34 -9.17
C ILE A 146 -4.21 0.29 -10.63
N LEU A 147 -4.94 1.30 -11.11
CA LEU A 147 -5.42 1.35 -12.50
C LEU A 147 -4.29 1.60 -13.47
N LEU A 148 -3.35 2.46 -13.11
CA LEU A 148 -2.18 2.74 -13.95
C LEU A 148 -1.34 1.48 -14.18
N LYS A 149 -1.13 0.66 -13.16
CA LYS A 149 -0.45 -0.63 -13.30
C LYS A 149 -1.26 -1.61 -14.13
N ALA A 150 -2.56 -1.72 -13.85
CA ALA A 150 -3.44 -2.63 -14.58
C ALA A 150 -3.39 -2.33 -16.08
N ASP A 151 -3.54 -1.06 -16.42
CA ASP A 151 -3.51 -0.58 -17.81
C ASP A 151 -2.15 -0.86 -18.47
N LYS A 152 -1.04 -0.39 -17.87
CA LYS A 152 0.30 -0.55 -18.47
C LYS A 152 0.70 -2.01 -18.65
N MET A 153 0.38 -2.88 -17.68
CA MET A 153 0.76 -4.29 -17.75
C MET A 153 -0.11 -5.07 -18.75
N SER A 154 -1.38 -4.74 -18.88
CA SER A 154 -2.28 -5.37 -19.84
C SER A 154 -2.01 -4.87 -21.26
N MET A 155 -1.87 -3.56 -21.45
CA MET A 155 -1.61 -2.97 -22.77
C MET A 155 -0.24 -3.34 -23.33
N ALA A 156 0.77 -3.56 -22.47
CA ALA A 156 2.06 -4.12 -22.90
C ALA A 156 1.94 -5.53 -23.52
N ASN A 157 0.82 -6.21 -23.34
CA ASN A 157 0.51 -7.51 -23.91
C ASN A 157 -0.71 -7.46 -24.86
N SER A 158 -1.14 -6.28 -25.31
CA SER A 158 -2.32 -6.08 -26.17
C SER A 158 -3.58 -6.80 -25.62
N LEU A 159 -3.77 -6.75 -24.31
CA LEU A 159 -4.89 -7.34 -23.58
C LEU A 159 -5.75 -6.24 -22.99
N GLU A 160 -7.04 -6.19 -23.34
CA GLU A 160 -7.99 -5.25 -22.74
C GLU A 160 -8.45 -5.79 -21.37
N VAL A 161 -8.26 -4.99 -20.31
CA VAL A 161 -8.74 -5.32 -18.95
C VAL A 161 -9.91 -4.41 -18.60
N ARG A 162 -11.05 -5.00 -18.29
CA ARG A 162 -12.25 -4.30 -17.79
C ARG A 162 -12.39 -4.51 -16.28
N VAL A 163 -12.88 -3.48 -15.60
CA VAL A 163 -12.93 -3.39 -14.12
C VAL A 163 -14.39 -3.20 -13.65
N PRO A 164 -15.22 -4.25 -13.66
CA PRO A 164 -16.66 -4.13 -13.41
C PRO A 164 -17.00 -3.57 -12.03
N PHE A 165 -16.13 -3.68 -11.03
CA PHE A 165 -16.38 -3.06 -9.72
C PHE A 165 -16.31 -1.53 -9.74
N LEU A 166 -15.69 -0.93 -10.76
CA LEU A 166 -15.64 0.52 -10.95
C LEU A 166 -16.74 1.04 -11.88
N ASP A 167 -17.71 0.20 -12.23
CA ASP A 167 -18.91 0.63 -12.93
C ASP A 167 -19.70 1.64 -12.09
N ARG A 168 -20.33 2.62 -12.75
CA ARG A 168 -21.03 3.71 -12.10
C ARG A 168 -22.22 3.24 -11.25
N GLU A 169 -22.94 2.23 -11.70
CA GLU A 169 -24.07 1.66 -10.96
C GLU A 169 -23.59 0.88 -9.73
N VAL A 170 -22.50 0.13 -9.88
CA VAL A 170 -21.86 -0.58 -8.76
C VAL A 170 -21.34 0.41 -7.72
N MET A 171 -20.74 1.52 -8.14
CA MET A 171 -20.27 2.57 -7.25
C MET A 171 -21.44 3.23 -6.49
N ALA A 172 -22.51 3.62 -7.21
CA ALA A 172 -23.69 4.21 -6.61
C ALA A 172 -24.36 3.30 -5.59
N LEU A 173 -24.38 1.99 -5.82
CA LEU A 173 -24.84 1.01 -4.85
C LEU A 173 -23.88 0.93 -3.64
N ALA A 174 -22.58 0.88 -3.89
CA ALA A 174 -21.58 0.73 -2.84
C ALA A 174 -21.54 1.92 -1.87
N GLU A 175 -21.79 3.13 -2.35
CA GLU A 175 -21.90 4.35 -1.54
C GLU A 175 -23.04 4.27 -0.51
N GLN A 176 -24.11 3.57 -0.84
CA GLN A 176 -25.28 3.38 0.05
C GLN A 176 -25.04 2.28 1.09
N ILE A 177 -24.00 1.46 0.98
CA ILE A 177 -23.72 0.38 1.93
C ILE A 177 -23.15 0.96 3.22
N PRO A 178 -23.85 0.80 4.37
CA PRO A 178 -23.34 1.25 5.65
C PRO A 178 -21.98 0.60 5.99
N THR A 179 -21.11 1.33 6.67
CA THR A 179 -19.75 0.90 7.03
C THR A 179 -19.71 -0.46 7.72
N ARG A 180 -20.69 -0.78 8.59
CA ARG A 180 -20.80 -2.08 9.26
C ARG A 180 -20.92 -3.27 8.30
N PHE A 181 -21.37 -3.07 7.07
CA PHE A 181 -21.44 -4.09 6.03
C PHE A 181 -20.23 -4.08 5.09
N ARG A 182 -19.41 -3.05 5.14
CA ARG A 182 -18.11 -3.01 4.45
C ARG A 182 -17.05 -3.69 5.31
N VAL A 183 -16.93 -3.27 6.57
CA VAL A 183 -16.00 -3.84 7.55
C VAL A 183 -16.76 -4.13 8.83
N THR A 184 -16.79 -5.40 9.25
CA THR A 184 -17.49 -5.79 10.48
C THR A 184 -16.55 -6.49 11.45
N ARG A 185 -16.87 -6.40 12.75
CA ARG A 185 -16.13 -7.12 13.79
C ARG A 185 -16.63 -8.57 13.85
N LYS A 186 -15.70 -9.52 13.90
CA LYS A 186 -16.06 -10.91 14.20
C LYS A 186 -16.54 -11.03 15.64
N GLU A 187 -17.66 -11.70 15.83
CA GLU A 187 -17.97 -12.29 17.12
C GLU A 187 -17.00 -13.45 17.33
N VAL A 188 -16.10 -13.26 18.29
CA VAL A 188 -15.11 -14.21 18.82
C VAL A 188 -14.81 -15.45 17.98
N THR A 189 -13.61 -15.57 17.44
CA THR A 189 -12.88 -16.85 17.31
C THR A 189 -11.44 -16.65 16.83
N ASP A 190 -10.59 -17.50 17.22
CA ASP A 190 -9.21 -17.93 16.85
C ASP A 190 -8.42 -17.27 15.68
N SER A 191 -8.79 -16.15 15.13
CA SER A 191 -8.01 -15.52 14.08
C SER A 191 -7.37 -14.21 14.54
N HIS A 192 -6.10 -14.02 14.20
CA HIS A 192 -5.32 -12.81 14.47
C HIS A 192 -5.92 -11.50 13.90
N THR A 193 -7.02 -11.57 13.15
CA THR A 193 -7.76 -10.43 12.64
C THR A 193 -9.20 -10.46 13.15
N PRO A 194 -9.58 -9.57 14.09
CA PRO A 194 -10.92 -9.56 14.68
C PRO A 194 -12.00 -8.98 13.74
N TYR A 195 -11.67 -8.72 12.48
CA TYR A 195 -12.57 -8.09 11.51
C TYR A 195 -12.75 -8.92 10.26
N ILE A 196 -13.93 -8.79 9.63
CA ILE A 196 -14.24 -9.30 8.30
C ILE A 196 -14.31 -8.10 7.35
N THR A 197 -13.47 -8.12 6.33
CA THR A 197 -13.44 -7.14 5.24
C THR A 197 -14.32 -7.58 4.08
N LYS A 198 -14.80 -6.64 3.24
CA LYS A 198 -15.75 -6.91 2.13
C LYS A 198 -16.98 -7.68 2.59
N TYR A 199 -17.52 -7.35 3.74
CA TYR A 199 -18.54 -8.17 4.39
C TYR A 199 -19.81 -8.33 3.54
N ALA A 200 -20.33 -7.25 2.97
CA ALA A 200 -21.50 -7.28 2.08
C ALA A 200 -21.27 -8.21 0.86
N MET A 201 -20.09 -8.09 0.20
CA MET A 201 -19.75 -8.96 -0.93
C MET A 201 -19.68 -10.44 -0.54
N ARG A 202 -19.14 -10.73 0.65
CA ARG A 202 -19.06 -12.11 1.16
C ARG A 202 -20.45 -12.68 1.47
N LEU A 203 -21.36 -11.84 1.99
CA LEU A 203 -22.74 -12.23 2.21
C LEU A 203 -23.47 -12.50 0.89
N ALA A 204 -23.36 -11.61 -0.08
CA ALA A 204 -23.94 -11.80 -1.41
C ALA A 204 -23.39 -13.06 -2.08
N ALA A 205 -22.06 -13.25 -2.07
CA ALA A 205 -21.45 -14.44 -2.63
C ALA A 205 -21.95 -15.73 -1.96
N LYS A 206 -22.15 -15.71 -0.64
CA LYS A 206 -22.67 -16.89 0.07
C LYS A 206 -24.11 -17.23 -0.32
N LYS A 207 -24.93 -16.22 -0.60
CA LYS A 207 -26.36 -16.37 -0.87
C LYS A 207 -26.65 -16.61 -2.35
N ASP A 208 -26.01 -15.86 -3.22
CA ASP A 208 -26.47 -15.65 -4.59
C ASP A 208 -25.49 -16.24 -5.65
N THR A 209 -24.47 -16.99 -5.22
CA THR A 209 -23.51 -17.58 -6.17
C THR A 209 -23.38 -19.10 -6.01
N PRO A 210 -22.84 -19.81 -7.02
CA PRO A 210 -22.58 -21.23 -6.92
C PRO A 210 -21.72 -21.61 -5.69
N PRO A 211 -21.89 -22.83 -5.13
CA PRO A 211 -21.20 -23.25 -3.91
C PRO A 211 -19.66 -23.05 -3.91
N GLN A 212 -19.03 -23.25 -5.07
CA GLN A 212 -17.58 -23.07 -5.24
C GLN A 212 -17.16 -21.61 -5.05
N THR A 213 -17.94 -20.68 -5.60
CA THR A 213 -17.71 -19.23 -5.44
C THR A 213 -17.94 -18.80 -4.00
N ALA A 214 -19.03 -19.25 -3.39
CA ALA A 214 -19.35 -19.00 -1.98
C ALA A 214 -18.23 -19.52 -1.06
N LYS A 215 -17.71 -20.73 -1.29
CA LYS A 215 -16.59 -21.31 -0.56
C LYS A 215 -15.30 -20.48 -0.74
N THR A 216 -15.05 -19.99 -1.94
CA THR A 216 -13.89 -19.14 -2.23
C THR A 216 -14.00 -17.76 -1.56
N ALA A 217 -15.18 -17.13 -1.61
CA ALA A 217 -15.44 -15.86 -0.94
C ALA A 217 -15.30 -15.94 0.58
N ALA A 218 -15.50 -17.10 1.19
CA ALA A 218 -15.32 -17.33 2.63
C ALA A 218 -13.83 -17.43 3.05
N LYS A 219 -12.92 -17.68 2.11
CA LYS A 219 -11.48 -17.81 2.42
C LYS A 219 -10.89 -16.50 2.93
N LYS A 220 -9.79 -16.63 3.69
CA LYS A 220 -8.96 -15.50 4.08
C LYS A 220 -8.46 -14.78 2.84
N LYS A 221 -8.52 -13.45 2.85
CA LYS A 221 -7.94 -12.62 1.78
C LYS A 221 -6.46 -12.97 1.62
N LEU A 222 -6.08 -13.38 0.42
CA LEU A 222 -4.70 -13.46 -0.03
C LEU A 222 -4.47 -12.29 -0.98
N GLY A 223 -3.41 -11.51 -0.74
CA GLY A 223 -2.95 -10.52 -1.71
C GLY A 223 -2.25 -11.22 -2.89
N PHE A 224 -1.65 -10.44 -3.77
CA PHE A 224 -0.72 -10.91 -4.80
C PHE A 224 0.70 -10.94 -4.20
N PRO A 225 1.15 -12.04 -3.59
CA PRO A 225 2.42 -12.06 -2.87
C PRO A 225 3.55 -12.21 -3.88
N VAL A 226 4.30 -11.12 -4.07
CA VAL A 226 5.61 -11.21 -4.71
C VAL A 226 6.64 -11.47 -3.61
N PRO A 227 7.47 -12.50 -3.70
CA PRO A 227 8.41 -12.86 -2.64
C PRO A 227 9.64 -11.95 -2.58
N ILE A 228 9.48 -10.65 -2.87
CA ILE A 228 10.58 -9.68 -2.88
C ILE A 228 11.31 -9.62 -1.53
N ARG A 229 10.59 -9.86 -0.44
CA ARG A 229 11.17 -9.96 0.90
C ARG A 229 12.17 -11.12 1.01
N VAL A 230 11.96 -12.19 0.25
CA VAL A 230 12.85 -13.35 0.21
C VAL A 230 13.96 -13.10 -0.79
N TRP A 231 13.61 -12.67 -1.99
CA TRP A 231 14.59 -12.44 -3.07
C TRP A 231 15.69 -11.44 -2.68
N LEU A 232 15.34 -10.35 -2.01
CA LEU A 232 16.34 -9.37 -1.55
C LEU A 232 17.35 -9.92 -0.52
N LYS A 233 17.15 -11.13 0.00
CA LYS A 233 18.11 -11.84 0.86
C LYS A 233 19.03 -12.78 0.08
N GLU A 234 18.63 -13.16 -1.12
CA GLU A 234 19.41 -14.03 -2.00
C GLU A 234 20.59 -13.24 -2.58
N GLU A 235 21.75 -13.88 -2.70
CA GLU A 235 23.00 -13.22 -3.11
C GLU A 235 22.85 -12.45 -4.42
N THR A 236 22.27 -13.08 -5.44
CA THR A 236 22.11 -12.49 -6.77
C THR A 236 21.35 -11.17 -6.74
N TYR A 237 20.16 -11.15 -6.12
CA TYR A 237 19.33 -9.93 -6.06
C TYR A 237 19.90 -8.89 -5.11
N TYR A 238 20.48 -9.34 -4.01
CA TYR A 238 21.19 -8.46 -3.08
C TYR A 238 22.31 -7.69 -3.79
N GLN A 239 23.15 -8.36 -4.58
CA GLN A 239 24.26 -7.71 -5.30
C GLN A 239 23.76 -6.73 -6.37
N ILE A 240 22.70 -7.09 -7.10
CA ILE A 240 22.09 -6.20 -8.10
C ILE A 240 21.63 -4.89 -7.43
N VAL A 241 20.88 -5.00 -6.35
CA VAL A 241 20.35 -3.82 -5.62
C VAL A 241 21.48 -3.04 -4.96
N ARG A 242 22.46 -3.72 -4.37
CA ARG A 242 23.61 -3.09 -3.73
C ARG A 242 24.40 -2.25 -4.73
N LYS A 243 24.72 -2.81 -5.89
CA LYS A 243 25.43 -2.08 -6.97
C LYS A 243 24.64 -0.82 -7.39
N THR A 244 23.31 -0.92 -7.49
CA THR A 244 22.46 0.24 -7.81
C THR A 244 22.50 1.30 -6.70
N PHE A 245 22.49 0.89 -5.44
CA PHE A 245 22.53 1.78 -4.28
C PHE A 245 23.89 2.46 -4.07
N GLU A 246 24.97 1.85 -4.54
CA GLU A 246 26.33 2.37 -4.51
C GLU A 246 26.68 3.19 -5.75
N SER A 247 25.76 3.33 -6.72
CA SER A 247 26.02 4.07 -7.97
C SER A 247 26.14 5.58 -7.75
N ASP A 248 26.85 6.25 -8.67
CA ASP A 248 26.96 7.72 -8.69
C ASP A 248 25.59 8.39 -8.77
N VAL A 249 24.66 7.79 -9.52
CA VAL A 249 23.28 8.28 -9.61
C VAL A 249 22.59 8.25 -8.25
N ALA A 250 22.73 7.17 -7.48
CA ALA A 250 22.20 7.11 -6.13
C ALA A 250 22.81 8.18 -5.22
N GLY A 251 24.14 8.41 -5.35
CA GLY A 251 24.88 9.42 -4.58
C GLY A 251 24.47 10.86 -4.86
N ARG A 252 23.77 11.13 -5.97
CA ARG A 252 23.20 12.47 -6.26
C ARG A 252 21.99 12.78 -5.39
N PHE A 253 21.15 11.77 -5.13
CA PHE A 253 19.87 11.93 -4.45
C PHE A 253 19.91 11.54 -2.98
N PHE A 254 20.71 10.53 -2.65
CA PHE A 254 20.64 9.84 -1.37
C PHE A 254 21.99 9.73 -0.68
N HIS A 255 21.94 9.54 0.62
CA HIS A 255 23.06 9.06 1.41
C HIS A 255 23.21 7.55 1.15
N THR A 256 24.13 7.16 0.27
CA THR A 256 24.29 5.78 -0.23
C THR A 256 24.54 4.78 0.89
N GLU A 257 25.29 5.16 1.91
CA GLU A 257 25.54 4.37 3.11
C GLU A 257 24.25 4.02 3.85
N LYS A 258 23.23 4.90 3.81
CA LYS A 258 21.92 4.63 4.41
C LYS A 258 21.07 3.68 3.56
N LEU A 259 21.20 3.75 2.23
CA LEU A 259 20.54 2.81 1.32
C LEU A 259 21.09 1.40 1.53
N VAL A 260 22.41 1.27 1.58
CA VAL A 260 23.09 0.00 1.83
C VAL A 260 22.74 -0.56 3.21
N GLN A 261 22.68 0.30 4.23
CA GLN A 261 22.28 -0.10 5.58
C GLN A 261 20.84 -0.68 5.61
N LEU A 262 19.88 -0.07 4.88
CA LEU A 262 18.53 -0.63 4.78
C LEU A 262 18.52 -2.03 4.15
N LEU A 263 19.37 -2.25 3.14
CA LEU A 263 19.51 -3.53 2.46
C LEU A 263 20.16 -4.57 3.36
N ASP A 264 21.25 -4.22 4.04
CA ASP A 264 21.98 -5.10 4.96
C ASP A 264 21.12 -5.51 6.16
N ASP A 265 20.38 -4.57 6.76
CA ASP A 265 19.47 -4.86 7.86
C ASP A 265 18.32 -5.78 7.43
N HIS A 266 17.83 -5.62 6.19
CA HIS A 266 16.83 -6.52 5.62
C HIS A 266 17.38 -7.92 5.42
N ARG A 267 18.57 -8.05 4.82
CA ARG A 267 19.26 -9.32 4.58
C ARG A 267 19.55 -10.05 5.88
N ALA A 268 20.04 -9.35 6.89
CA ALA A 268 20.32 -9.86 8.21
C ALA A 268 19.06 -10.23 9.03
N GLY A 269 17.86 -9.89 8.54
CA GLY A 269 16.60 -10.14 9.24
C GLY A 269 16.32 -9.22 10.43
N LYS A 270 17.10 -8.14 10.60
CA LYS A 270 16.88 -7.15 11.67
C LYS A 270 15.59 -6.35 11.47
N ALA A 271 15.22 -6.07 10.21
CA ALA A 271 13.99 -5.37 9.85
C ALA A 271 13.48 -5.81 8.48
N ASP A 272 12.16 -5.77 8.26
CA ASP A 272 11.60 -5.92 6.91
C ASP A 272 11.57 -4.57 6.20
N ASN A 273 12.62 -4.30 5.45
CA ASN A 273 12.76 -3.09 4.63
C ASN A 273 12.39 -3.31 3.16
N SER A 274 11.84 -4.47 2.79
CA SER A 274 11.64 -4.88 1.39
C SER A 274 10.91 -3.84 0.54
N ARG A 275 9.82 -3.25 1.04
CA ARG A 275 9.06 -2.22 0.33
C ARG A 275 9.86 -0.93 0.13
N LYS A 276 10.61 -0.51 1.15
CA LYS A 276 11.46 0.70 1.08
C LYS A 276 12.58 0.51 0.07
N ILE A 277 13.27 -0.62 0.14
CA ILE A 277 14.35 -0.99 -0.79
C ILE A 277 13.81 -1.02 -2.22
N TRP A 278 12.66 -1.67 -2.45
CA TRP A 278 12.05 -1.74 -3.77
C TRP A 278 11.70 -0.36 -4.32
N THR A 279 11.09 0.49 -3.52
CA THR A 279 10.73 1.86 -3.94
C THR A 279 11.96 2.66 -4.38
N LEU A 280 13.04 2.60 -3.61
CA LEU A 280 14.30 3.29 -3.92
C LEU A 280 14.97 2.70 -5.16
N TYR A 281 15.01 1.37 -5.26
CA TYR A 281 15.58 0.66 -6.39
C TYR A 281 14.85 0.98 -7.70
N VAL A 282 13.53 0.91 -7.71
CA VAL A 282 12.72 1.23 -8.90
C VAL A 282 12.90 2.68 -9.32
N PHE A 283 12.97 3.62 -8.37
CA PHE A 283 13.28 5.02 -8.69
C PHE A 283 14.63 5.17 -9.38
N LEU A 284 15.67 4.53 -8.88
CA LEU A 284 17.01 4.61 -9.47
C LEU A 284 17.08 3.95 -10.85
N VAL A 285 16.42 2.81 -11.03
CA VAL A 285 16.30 2.15 -12.34
C VAL A 285 15.53 3.03 -13.33
N TRP A 286 14.40 3.59 -12.89
CA TRP A 286 13.63 4.53 -13.70
C TRP A 286 14.45 5.75 -14.11
N TYR A 287 15.19 6.34 -13.17
CA TYR A 287 16.04 7.50 -13.45
C TYR A 287 17.11 7.15 -14.49
N HIS A 288 17.76 6.01 -14.34
CA HIS A 288 18.77 5.54 -15.29
C HIS A 288 18.20 5.32 -16.71
N VAL A 289 16.98 4.80 -16.82
CA VAL A 289 16.34 4.53 -18.13
C VAL A 289 15.89 5.82 -18.83
N TYR A 290 15.35 6.77 -18.08
CA TYR A 290 14.75 7.98 -18.67
C TYR A 290 15.69 9.18 -18.73
N PHE A 291 16.81 9.14 -18.01
CA PHE A 291 17.82 10.20 -17.97
C PHE A 291 19.24 9.63 -18.18
N PRO A 292 19.49 8.89 -19.28
CA PRO A 292 20.78 8.22 -19.49
C PRO A 292 21.94 9.23 -19.59
N GLU A 293 21.72 10.38 -20.21
CA GLU A 293 22.70 11.45 -20.35
C GLU A 293 23.21 11.99 -19.01
N CYS A 294 22.34 11.96 -18.00
CA CYS A 294 22.73 12.33 -16.64
C CYS A 294 23.48 11.22 -15.89
N CYS A 295 23.60 10.04 -16.46
CA CYS A 295 24.23 8.88 -15.83
C CYS A 295 25.66 8.64 -16.32
N GLU A 296 26.10 9.34 -17.36
CA GLU A 296 27.48 9.23 -17.87
C GLU A 296 28.48 9.88 -16.91
N PRO A 297 29.66 9.27 -16.70
CA PRO A 297 30.73 9.86 -15.92
C PRO A 297 31.19 11.17 -16.58
N GLY A 298 30.92 12.31 -15.96
CA GLY A 298 31.33 13.63 -16.46
C GLY A 298 30.21 14.59 -16.83
N ALA A 299 28.94 14.18 -16.82
CA ALA A 299 27.78 15.07 -17.01
C ALA A 299 27.47 15.91 -15.75
N GLN A 300 28.47 16.69 -15.30
CA GLN A 300 28.26 17.78 -14.32
C GLN A 300 28.43 19.08 -15.06
N GLN A 301 27.33 19.73 -15.39
CA GLN A 301 27.27 21.18 -15.60
C GLN A 301 26.25 21.76 -14.65
#